data_e8080fc340afd7e7ced6c9b9225d869d
#
_entry.id   e8080fc340afd7e7ced6c9b9225d869d
#
_cell.length_a   1.000
_cell.length_b   1.000
_cell.length_c   1.000
_cell.angle_alpha   90.00
_cell.angle_beta   90.00
_cell.angle_gamma   90.00
#
_symmetry.space_group_name_H-M   'P 1'
#
loop_
_entity.id
_entity.type
_entity.pdbx_description
1 polymer ?
#
loop_
_entity_poly.entity_id
_entity_poly.type
_entity_poly.pdbx_seq_one_letter_code
_entity_poly.pdbx_strand_id
1 'polypeptide(L)'
;MITPASEHQTMHTIWQLHLNAEFELKNAEALLATMTESPNVFLIPSGTGGSGKQGVRDFYANHFLPYIPPDVELVTVSETSGQNRIVEEYVVRFTHTLKMDWLLPGVPPTGRKAEFVLVVIIQFENGKMASEHLYWDQGSLLSQLGVLDTPVAAAGIASAAKLIELSAQSRIANGCRLLGK
;
A
#
# COMPACT_ATOMS: atom_id res chain seq x y z
N MET A 1 21.51 6.84 24.26
CA MET A 1 20.30 7.60 23.89
C MET A 1 20.15 7.48 22.38
N ILE A 2 19.04 6.89 21.90
CA ILE A 2 18.72 6.82 20.47
C ILE A 2 18.29 8.23 20.06
N THR A 3 18.84 8.76 18.97
CA THR A 3 18.47 10.10 18.47
C THR A 3 17.24 10.00 17.58
N PRO A 4 16.42 11.06 17.43
CA PRO A 4 15.27 11.06 16.53
C PRO A 4 15.62 10.64 15.10
N ALA A 5 16.79 11.04 14.59
CA ALA A 5 17.26 10.64 13.26
C ALA A 5 17.53 9.13 13.16
N SER A 6 18.00 8.46 14.22
CA SER A 6 18.20 7.01 14.23
C SER A 6 16.89 6.23 14.34
N GLU A 7 15.87 6.79 14.97
CA GLU A 7 14.53 6.18 15.04
C GLU A 7 13.84 6.22 13.66
N HIS A 8 13.90 7.36 12.95
CA HIS A 8 13.37 7.49 11.60
C HIS A 8 14.06 6.50 10.63
N GLN A 9 15.38 6.38 10.70
CA GLN A 9 16.13 5.42 9.89
C GLN A 9 15.72 3.98 10.20
N THR A 10 15.43 3.67 11.47
CA THR A 10 14.96 2.34 11.87
C THR A 10 13.57 2.04 11.31
N MET A 11 12.60 2.97 11.43
CA MET A 11 11.26 2.81 10.88
C MET A 11 11.30 2.57 9.38
N HIS A 12 12.06 3.40 8.65
CA HIS A 12 12.21 3.25 7.20
C HIS A 12 12.81 1.88 6.83
N THR A 13 13.85 1.44 7.53
CA THR A 13 14.45 0.12 7.32
C THR A 13 13.45 -1.02 7.54
N ILE A 14 12.68 -0.97 8.64
CA ILE A 14 11.66 -1.99 8.93
C ILE A 14 10.56 -1.99 7.86
N TRP A 15 10.13 -0.81 7.41
CA TRP A 15 9.14 -0.69 6.34
C TRP A 15 9.65 -1.29 5.02
N GLN A 16 10.87 -1.00 4.61
CA GLN A 16 11.46 -1.59 3.41
C GLN A 16 11.60 -3.12 3.51
N LEU A 17 11.94 -3.66 4.68
CA LEU A 17 11.96 -5.11 4.91
C LEU A 17 10.56 -5.72 4.80
N HIS A 18 9.53 -5.00 5.26
CA HIS A 18 8.13 -5.42 5.14
C HIS A 18 7.69 -5.50 3.68
N LEU A 19 7.91 -4.42 2.90
CA LEU A 19 7.61 -4.39 1.46
C LEU A 19 8.37 -5.47 0.68
N ASN A 20 9.64 -5.72 1.01
CA ASN A 20 10.40 -6.80 0.41
C ASN A 20 9.79 -8.19 0.71
N ALA A 21 9.36 -8.41 1.97
CA ALA A 21 8.70 -9.64 2.36
C ALA A 21 7.35 -9.84 1.67
N GLU A 22 6.65 -8.75 1.36
CA GLU A 22 5.34 -8.73 0.72
C GLU A 22 5.41 -8.96 -0.80
N PHE A 23 6.23 -8.20 -1.50
CA PHE A 23 6.22 -8.18 -2.97
C PHE A 23 7.30 -9.07 -3.60
N GLU A 24 8.47 -9.20 -2.98
CA GLU A 24 9.58 -10.00 -3.50
C GLU A 24 9.57 -11.42 -2.97
N LEU A 25 9.61 -11.57 -1.63
CA LEU A 25 9.68 -12.90 -0.99
C LEU A 25 8.33 -13.60 -0.94
N LYS A 26 7.23 -12.85 -0.91
CA LYS A 26 5.84 -13.32 -0.70
C LYS A 26 5.74 -14.27 0.50
N ASN A 27 6.29 -13.84 1.63
CA ASN A 27 6.48 -14.68 2.81
C ASN A 27 5.84 -14.07 4.06
N ALA A 28 4.72 -14.64 4.51
CA ALA A 28 3.96 -14.16 5.65
C ALA A 28 4.76 -14.18 6.97
N GLU A 29 5.68 -15.13 7.19
CA GLU A 29 6.49 -15.16 8.41
C GLU A 29 7.55 -14.05 8.41
N ALA A 30 8.12 -13.74 7.26
CA ALA A 30 9.03 -12.59 7.11
C ALA A 30 8.29 -11.26 7.34
N LEU A 31 7.05 -11.11 6.86
CA LEU A 31 6.18 -9.97 7.17
C LEU A 31 5.95 -9.84 8.67
N LEU A 32 5.52 -10.90 9.33
CA LEU A 32 5.26 -10.92 10.77
C LEU A 32 6.49 -10.63 11.61
N ALA A 33 7.69 -10.96 11.14
CA ALA A 33 8.94 -10.66 11.82
C ALA A 33 9.20 -9.14 11.94
N THR A 34 8.65 -8.32 11.02
CA THR A 34 8.74 -6.86 11.06
C THR A 34 7.70 -6.22 11.98
N MET A 35 6.71 -6.98 12.43
CA MET A 35 5.55 -6.49 13.19
C MET A 35 5.66 -6.80 14.69
N THR A 36 4.86 -6.08 15.50
CA THR A 36 4.73 -6.30 16.95
C THR A 36 4.04 -7.64 17.25
N GLU A 37 3.89 -7.99 18.54
CA GLU A 37 3.16 -9.20 18.94
C GLU A 37 1.63 -9.10 18.78
N SER A 38 1.10 -7.87 18.71
CA SER A 38 -0.34 -7.62 18.54
C SER A 38 -0.60 -6.65 17.37
N PRO A 39 -0.18 -7.00 16.14
CA PRO A 39 -0.31 -6.11 14.99
C PRO A 39 -1.74 -6.03 14.49
N ASN A 40 -2.03 -5.01 13.69
CA ASN A 40 -3.23 -5.00 12.86
C ASN A 40 -2.95 -4.45 11.47
N VAL A 41 -3.66 -4.99 10.48
CA VAL A 41 -3.67 -4.51 9.09
C VAL A 41 -5.13 -4.30 8.72
N PHE A 42 -5.48 -3.13 8.22
CA PHE A 42 -6.85 -2.84 7.86
C PHE A 42 -6.95 -2.02 6.56
N LEU A 43 -7.64 -2.61 5.60
CA LEU A 43 -7.94 -2.03 4.30
C LEU A 43 -9.32 -1.40 4.37
N ILE A 44 -9.37 -0.09 4.59
CA ILE A 44 -10.58 0.63 4.96
C ILE A 44 -11.70 0.52 3.91
N PRO A 45 -11.44 0.70 2.60
CA PRO A 45 -12.52 0.68 1.61
C PRO A 45 -13.13 -0.70 1.36
N SER A 46 -12.36 -1.78 1.54
CA SER A 46 -12.85 -3.16 1.39
C SER A 46 -13.34 -3.78 2.70
N GLY A 47 -12.95 -3.20 3.85
CA GLY A 47 -13.26 -3.74 5.17
C GLY A 47 -12.52 -5.05 5.49
N THR A 48 -11.39 -5.31 4.80
CA THR A 48 -10.60 -6.53 4.96
C THR A 48 -9.33 -6.28 5.77
N GLY A 49 -8.63 -7.34 6.14
CA GLY A 49 -7.40 -7.28 6.91
C GLY A 49 -7.34 -8.32 8.02
N GLY A 50 -6.48 -8.09 9.01
CA GLY A 50 -6.30 -8.99 10.15
C GLY A 50 -5.95 -8.24 11.43
N SER A 51 -6.28 -8.83 12.58
CA SER A 51 -5.94 -8.29 13.89
C SER A 51 -5.29 -9.37 14.76
N GLY A 52 -4.25 -8.96 15.50
CA GLY A 52 -3.38 -9.87 16.23
C GLY A 52 -2.50 -10.70 15.29
N LYS A 53 -1.44 -11.29 15.84
CA LYS A 53 -0.43 -12.02 15.05
C LYS A 53 -1.04 -13.14 14.20
N GLN A 54 -2.01 -13.88 14.73
CA GLN A 54 -2.65 -14.96 14.00
C GLN A 54 -3.58 -14.46 12.89
N GLY A 55 -4.40 -13.41 13.16
CA GLY A 55 -5.29 -12.84 12.15
C GLY A 55 -4.54 -12.16 11.02
N VAL A 56 -3.42 -11.46 11.33
CA VAL A 56 -2.56 -10.87 10.31
C VAL A 56 -1.85 -11.95 9.49
N ARG A 57 -1.37 -13.05 10.14
CA ARG A 57 -0.80 -14.21 9.43
C ARG A 57 -1.80 -14.80 8.45
N ASP A 58 -3.02 -15.06 8.90
CA ASP A 58 -4.08 -15.62 8.06
C ASP A 58 -4.40 -14.72 6.87
N PHE A 59 -4.54 -13.42 7.12
CA PHE A 59 -4.78 -12.43 6.07
C PHE A 59 -3.67 -12.47 5.01
N TYR A 60 -2.42 -12.35 5.40
CA TYR A 60 -1.32 -12.36 4.43
C TYR A 60 -1.16 -13.70 3.72
N ALA A 61 -1.13 -14.82 4.44
CA ALA A 61 -0.86 -16.12 3.87
C ALA A 61 -1.98 -16.65 2.96
N ASN A 62 -3.24 -16.39 3.32
CA ASN A 62 -4.39 -17.04 2.68
C ASN A 62 -5.25 -16.09 1.85
N HIS A 63 -5.16 -14.77 2.07
CA HIS A 63 -6.08 -13.80 1.43
C HIS A 63 -5.36 -12.75 0.58
N PHE A 64 -4.10 -12.43 0.85
CA PHE A 64 -3.37 -11.36 0.18
C PHE A 64 -2.25 -11.87 -0.74
N LEU A 65 -1.21 -12.50 -0.21
CA LEU A 65 -0.01 -12.87 -0.98
C LEU A 65 -0.29 -13.75 -2.20
N PRO A 66 -1.18 -14.78 -2.12
CA PRO A 66 -1.49 -15.61 -3.29
C PRO A 66 -2.25 -14.88 -4.39
N TYR A 67 -2.84 -13.71 -4.08
CA TYR A 67 -3.74 -12.98 -4.95
C TYR A 67 -3.20 -11.60 -5.36
N ILE A 68 -1.89 -11.40 -5.25
CA ILE A 68 -1.20 -10.24 -5.81
C ILE A 68 -1.02 -10.49 -7.32
N PRO A 69 -1.57 -9.63 -8.20
CA PRO A 69 -1.36 -9.77 -9.65
C PRO A 69 0.12 -9.77 -10.01
N PRO A 70 0.54 -10.57 -11.02
CA PRO A 70 1.95 -10.67 -11.38
C PRO A 70 2.52 -9.38 -11.99
N ASP A 71 1.65 -8.49 -12.49
CA ASP A 71 1.98 -7.21 -13.09
C ASP A 71 1.70 -6.01 -12.18
N VAL A 72 1.54 -6.26 -10.87
CA VAL A 72 1.35 -5.15 -9.90
C VAL A 72 2.58 -4.25 -9.88
N GLU A 73 2.33 -2.95 -9.97
CA GLU A 73 3.34 -1.91 -9.89
C GLU A 73 2.95 -0.89 -8.81
N LEU A 74 3.87 -0.58 -7.91
CA LEU A 74 3.74 0.48 -6.92
C LEU A 74 4.74 1.59 -7.25
N VAL A 75 4.20 2.77 -7.57
CA VAL A 75 5.01 3.97 -7.82
C VAL A 75 4.89 4.89 -6.62
N THR A 76 5.96 5.03 -5.83
CA THR A 76 5.99 5.94 -4.69
C THR A 76 5.88 7.38 -5.18
N VAL A 77 4.93 8.12 -4.64
CA VAL A 77 4.68 9.54 -4.93
C VAL A 77 5.32 10.41 -3.85
N SER A 78 4.99 10.13 -2.60
CA SER A 78 5.55 10.85 -1.44
C SER A 78 5.65 9.95 -0.22
N GLU A 79 6.56 10.31 0.68
CA GLU A 79 6.70 9.74 2.03
C GLU A 79 6.78 10.88 3.04
N THR A 80 6.08 10.73 4.14
CA THR A 80 6.18 11.62 5.30
C THR A 80 6.36 10.77 6.56
N SER A 81 7.41 11.02 7.32
CA SER A 81 7.67 10.33 8.57
C SER A 81 7.60 11.27 9.78
N GLY A 82 7.01 10.77 10.86
CA GLY A 82 6.90 11.41 12.18
C GLY A 82 7.64 10.62 13.25
N GLN A 83 7.34 10.89 14.53
CA GLN A 83 8.02 10.24 15.66
C GLN A 83 7.88 8.70 15.63
N ASN A 84 6.70 8.18 15.30
CA ASN A 84 6.39 6.76 15.33
C ASN A 84 5.48 6.35 14.16
N ARG A 85 5.50 7.10 13.07
CA ARG A 85 4.58 6.88 11.94
C ARG A 85 5.23 7.23 10.62
N ILE A 86 4.93 6.41 9.60
CA ILE A 86 5.18 6.70 8.20
C ILE A 86 3.82 6.82 7.49
N VAL A 87 3.70 7.79 6.61
CA VAL A 87 2.60 7.91 5.65
C VAL A 87 3.20 7.94 4.27
N GLU A 88 2.75 7.04 3.40
CA GLU A 88 3.17 7.01 2.00
C GLU A 88 1.99 7.13 1.05
N GLU A 89 2.23 7.80 -0.07
CA GLU A 89 1.35 7.84 -1.22
C GLU A 89 1.94 7.04 -2.36
N TYR A 90 1.14 6.16 -2.94
CA TYR A 90 1.48 5.36 -4.10
C TYR A 90 0.49 5.59 -5.24
N VAL A 91 0.97 5.43 -6.46
CA VAL A 91 0.12 5.04 -7.58
C VAL A 91 0.28 3.54 -7.78
N VAL A 92 -0.81 2.82 -7.69
CA VAL A 92 -0.87 1.36 -7.88
C VAL A 92 -1.46 1.06 -9.25
N ARG A 93 -0.82 0.16 -9.99
CA ARG A 93 -1.25 -0.32 -11.30
C ARG A 93 -1.29 -1.82 -11.32
N PHE A 94 -2.29 -2.40 -11.93
CA PHE A 94 -2.37 -3.85 -12.16
C PHE A 94 -3.41 -4.21 -13.23
N THR A 95 -3.36 -5.45 -13.71
CA THR A 95 -4.45 -6.06 -14.49
C THR A 95 -5.24 -7.01 -13.58
N HIS A 96 -6.56 -6.82 -13.46
CA HIS A 96 -7.43 -7.61 -12.59
C HIS A 96 -7.66 -9.02 -13.16
N THR A 97 -6.64 -9.86 -13.05
CA THR A 97 -6.61 -11.25 -13.56
C THR A 97 -6.87 -12.29 -12.48
N LEU A 98 -6.84 -11.90 -11.21
CA LEU A 98 -7.04 -12.77 -10.04
C LEU A 98 -8.25 -12.31 -9.24
N LYS A 99 -8.81 -13.22 -8.43
CA LYS A 99 -9.86 -12.90 -7.47
C LYS A 99 -9.25 -12.22 -6.25
N MET A 100 -9.31 -10.90 -6.21
CA MET A 100 -8.66 -10.07 -5.19
C MET A 100 -9.65 -9.65 -4.10
N ASP A 101 -10.22 -10.60 -3.34
CA ASP A 101 -11.23 -10.30 -2.32
C ASP A 101 -10.71 -9.34 -1.22
N TRP A 102 -9.41 -9.25 -1.03
CA TRP A 102 -8.79 -8.29 -0.13
C TRP A 102 -8.95 -6.83 -0.59
N LEU A 103 -9.04 -6.58 -1.91
CA LEU A 103 -9.20 -5.26 -2.53
C LEU A 103 -10.63 -5.05 -3.05
N LEU A 104 -11.21 -6.08 -3.63
CA LEU A 104 -12.44 -6.11 -4.43
C LEU A 104 -13.34 -7.27 -3.98
N PRO A 105 -13.91 -7.24 -2.75
CA PRO A 105 -14.69 -8.34 -2.22
C PRO A 105 -15.85 -8.73 -3.15
N GLY A 106 -15.92 -10.00 -3.54
CA GLY A 106 -16.97 -10.56 -4.37
C GLY A 106 -16.91 -10.21 -5.86
N VAL A 107 -15.90 -9.46 -6.31
CA VAL A 107 -15.74 -9.11 -7.73
C VAL A 107 -14.91 -10.18 -8.44
N PRO A 108 -15.46 -10.87 -9.45
CA PRO A 108 -14.70 -11.82 -10.26
C PRO A 108 -13.67 -11.10 -11.13
N PRO A 109 -12.56 -11.77 -11.53
CA PRO A 109 -11.57 -11.20 -12.43
C PRO A 109 -12.19 -10.60 -13.70
N THR A 110 -11.90 -9.34 -13.98
CA THR A 110 -12.46 -8.61 -15.12
C THR A 110 -11.53 -8.58 -16.33
N GLY A 111 -10.25 -8.90 -16.15
CA GLY A 111 -9.19 -8.76 -17.16
C GLY A 111 -8.85 -7.31 -17.52
N ARG A 112 -9.47 -6.32 -16.85
CA ARG A 112 -9.24 -4.90 -17.10
C ARG A 112 -8.05 -4.37 -16.30
N LYS A 113 -7.40 -3.36 -16.86
CA LYS A 113 -6.35 -2.59 -16.15
C LYS A 113 -6.99 -1.59 -15.21
N ALA A 114 -6.35 -1.38 -14.07
CA ALA A 114 -6.71 -0.37 -13.09
C ALA A 114 -5.48 0.43 -12.65
N GLU A 115 -5.70 1.71 -12.38
CA GLU A 115 -4.72 2.61 -11.78
C GLU A 115 -5.41 3.49 -10.75
N PHE A 116 -4.88 3.54 -9.52
CA PHE A 116 -5.48 4.32 -8.44
C PHE A 116 -4.43 4.82 -7.45
N VAL A 117 -4.78 5.87 -6.71
CA VAL A 117 -3.94 6.39 -5.63
C VAL A 117 -4.23 5.60 -4.35
N LEU A 118 -3.16 5.13 -3.70
CA LEU A 118 -3.19 4.45 -2.42
C LEU A 118 -2.45 5.31 -1.39
N VAL A 119 -3.07 5.52 -0.23
CA VAL A 119 -2.40 6.07 0.94
C VAL A 119 -2.26 4.96 1.98
N VAL A 120 -1.04 4.77 2.48
CA VAL A 120 -0.73 3.81 3.55
C VAL A 120 -0.26 4.58 4.78
N ILE A 121 -0.85 4.29 5.93
CA ILE A 121 -0.46 4.84 7.22
C ILE A 121 0.08 3.71 8.09
N ILE A 122 1.37 3.77 8.41
CA ILE A 122 2.07 2.78 9.20
C ILE A 122 2.40 3.36 10.59
N GLN A 123 1.98 2.68 11.64
CA GLN A 123 2.32 3.00 13.02
C GLN A 123 3.40 2.06 13.53
N PHE A 124 4.39 2.62 14.24
CA PHE A 124 5.48 1.86 14.84
C PHE A 124 5.44 1.93 16.37
N GLU A 125 5.80 0.82 17.00
CA GLU A 125 5.99 0.69 18.44
C GLU A 125 7.23 -0.18 18.71
N ASN A 126 8.13 0.31 19.55
CA ASN A 126 9.36 -0.39 19.93
C ASN A 126 10.18 -0.91 18.72
N GLY A 127 10.27 -0.10 17.66
CA GLY A 127 11.02 -0.41 16.45
C GLY A 127 10.38 -1.49 15.55
N LYS A 128 9.07 -1.77 15.71
CA LYS A 128 8.31 -2.70 14.88
C LYS A 128 7.00 -2.06 14.44
N MET A 129 6.43 -2.57 13.35
CA MET A 129 5.13 -2.12 12.86
C MET A 129 4.02 -2.63 13.76
N ALA A 130 3.24 -1.72 14.32
CA ALA A 130 2.08 -2.03 15.16
C ALA A 130 0.79 -2.05 14.33
N SER A 131 0.67 -1.18 13.35
CA SER A 131 -0.48 -1.18 12.44
C SER A 131 -0.12 -0.68 11.05
N GLU A 132 -0.95 -1.10 10.09
CA GLU A 132 -0.95 -0.65 8.71
C GLU A 132 -2.39 -0.43 8.26
N HIS A 133 -2.71 0.81 7.85
CA HIS A 133 -4.03 1.20 7.39
C HIS A 133 -3.95 1.73 5.96
N LEU A 134 -4.78 1.17 5.07
CA LEU A 134 -4.75 1.48 3.65
C LEU A 134 -6.04 2.17 3.22
N TYR A 135 -5.91 3.21 2.37
CA TYR A 135 -7.00 4.04 1.89
C TYR A 135 -6.89 4.26 0.38
N TRP A 136 -7.98 4.08 -0.33
CA TRP A 136 -8.09 4.39 -1.76
C TRP A 136 -9.53 4.75 -2.13
N ASP A 137 -9.74 5.24 -3.35
CA ASP A 137 -11.08 5.49 -3.89
C ASP A 137 -11.65 4.21 -4.52
N GLN A 138 -12.50 3.50 -3.75
CA GLN A 138 -13.15 2.27 -4.18
C GLN A 138 -14.12 2.51 -5.34
N GLY A 139 -14.82 3.64 -5.36
CA GLY A 139 -15.77 3.98 -6.41
C GLY A 139 -15.08 4.13 -7.77
N SER A 140 -13.95 4.84 -7.78
CA SER A 140 -13.11 4.98 -8.97
C SER A 140 -12.58 3.63 -9.46
N LEU A 141 -12.08 2.79 -8.55
CA LEU A 141 -11.55 1.46 -8.86
C LEU A 141 -12.64 0.56 -9.50
N LEU A 142 -13.81 0.46 -8.87
CA LEU A 142 -14.93 -0.33 -9.39
C LEU A 142 -15.43 0.16 -10.75
N SER A 143 -15.43 1.47 -10.97
CA SER A 143 -15.80 2.08 -12.27
C SER A 143 -14.81 1.70 -13.37
N GLN A 144 -13.50 1.79 -13.12
CA GLN A 144 -12.46 1.40 -14.09
C GLN A 144 -12.59 -0.08 -14.48
N LEU A 145 -12.95 -0.94 -13.53
CA LEU A 145 -13.13 -2.37 -13.75
C LEU A 145 -14.49 -2.71 -14.40
N GLY A 146 -15.37 -1.71 -14.59
CA GLY A 146 -16.68 -1.88 -15.20
C GLY A 146 -17.66 -2.67 -14.34
N VAL A 147 -17.50 -2.60 -13.04
CA VAL A 147 -18.38 -3.25 -12.06
C VAL A 147 -19.56 -2.35 -11.68
N LEU A 148 -19.40 -1.04 -11.81
CA LEU A 148 -20.49 -0.08 -11.62
C LEU A 148 -21.21 0.19 -12.93
N ASP A 149 -22.53 -0.02 -12.93
CA ASP A 149 -23.40 0.24 -14.09
C ASP A 149 -23.62 1.72 -14.38
N THR A 150 -23.37 2.58 -13.39
CA THR A 150 -23.50 4.03 -13.54
C THR A 150 -22.15 4.60 -13.98
N PRO A 151 -22.12 5.42 -15.05
CA PRO A 151 -20.90 6.11 -15.43
C PRO A 151 -20.57 7.18 -14.37
N VAL A 152 -20.00 6.77 -13.26
CA VAL A 152 -19.32 7.69 -12.36
C VAL A 152 -18.07 8.12 -13.12
N ALA A 153 -17.89 9.42 -13.30
CA ALA A 153 -16.67 9.95 -13.89
C ALA A 153 -15.50 9.53 -12.98
N ALA A 154 -14.90 8.38 -13.30
CA ALA A 154 -13.77 7.86 -12.56
C ALA A 154 -12.55 8.73 -12.87
N ALA A 155 -12.30 9.70 -12.01
CA ALA A 155 -11.13 10.57 -12.12
C ALA A 155 -9.81 9.85 -11.75
N GLY A 156 -9.88 8.57 -11.32
CA GLY A 156 -8.76 7.84 -10.72
C GLY A 156 -7.48 7.85 -11.56
N ILE A 157 -7.55 7.48 -12.84
CA ILE A 157 -6.37 7.49 -13.73
C ILE A 157 -5.86 8.92 -13.95
N ALA A 158 -6.76 9.88 -14.21
CA ALA A 158 -6.39 11.28 -14.39
C ALA A 158 -5.83 11.88 -13.08
N SER A 159 -6.37 11.50 -11.93
CA SER A 159 -5.89 11.92 -10.62
C SER A 159 -4.51 11.34 -10.31
N ALA A 160 -4.26 10.07 -10.62
CA ALA A 160 -2.97 9.43 -10.44
C ALA A 160 -1.89 10.09 -11.31
N ALA A 161 -2.15 10.31 -12.59
CA ALA A 161 -1.24 10.99 -13.50
C ALA A 161 -0.94 12.43 -13.04
N LYS A 162 -1.98 13.16 -12.59
CA LYS A 162 -1.85 14.53 -12.09
C LYS A 162 -1.03 14.58 -10.79
N LEU A 163 -1.23 13.62 -9.89
CA LEU A 163 -0.47 13.54 -8.64
C LEU A 163 1.03 13.32 -8.91
N ILE A 164 1.38 12.44 -9.83
CA ILE A 164 2.78 12.22 -10.25
C ILE A 164 3.38 13.51 -10.82
N GLU A 165 2.66 14.20 -11.70
CA GLU A 165 3.10 15.48 -12.28
C GLU A 165 3.36 16.53 -11.19
N LEU A 166 2.42 16.73 -10.27
CA LEU A 166 2.53 17.71 -9.19
C LEU A 166 3.67 17.39 -8.23
N SER A 167 3.88 16.12 -7.89
CA SER A 167 4.99 15.67 -7.05
C SER A 167 6.34 15.94 -7.71
N ALA A 168 6.46 15.70 -9.02
CA ALA A 168 7.68 15.98 -9.76
C ALA A 168 7.99 17.49 -9.78
N GLN A 169 6.98 18.35 -9.95
CA GLN A 169 7.13 19.81 -9.90
C GLN A 169 7.58 20.29 -8.52
N SER A 170 7.00 19.76 -7.44
CA SER A 170 7.36 20.08 -6.05
C SER A 170 8.81 19.70 -5.73
N ARG A 171 9.27 18.53 -6.20
CA ARG A 171 10.67 18.07 -6.02
C ARG A 171 11.66 18.98 -6.75
N ILE A 172 11.33 19.44 -7.95
CA ILE A 172 12.14 20.39 -8.72
C ILE A 172 12.22 21.74 -7.99
N ALA A 173 11.08 22.25 -7.50
CA ALA A 173 11.01 23.53 -6.78
C ALA A 173 11.83 23.52 -5.46
N ASN A 174 11.89 22.38 -4.79
CA ASN A 174 12.62 22.20 -3.53
C ASN A 174 14.07 21.75 -3.69
N GLY A 175 14.61 21.72 -4.93
CA GLY A 175 16.02 21.38 -5.20
C GLY A 175 16.40 19.93 -4.89
N CYS A 176 15.45 19.04 -4.71
CA CYS A 176 15.71 17.63 -4.46
C CYS A 176 16.08 16.93 -5.78
N ARG A 177 17.39 16.82 -6.06
CA ARG A 177 17.87 15.98 -7.16
C ARG A 177 17.57 14.53 -6.84
N LEU A 178 16.82 13.86 -7.70
CA LEU A 178 16.77 12.41 -7.75
C LEU A 178 18.21 11.89 -7.83
N LEU A 179 18.67 11.19 -6.81
CA LEU A 179 19.84 10.33 -6.94
C LEU A 179 19.43 9.24 -7.92
N GLY A 180 19.93 9.37 -9.13
CA GLY A 180 19.66 8.44 -10.20
C GLY A 180 20.28 7.07 -9.90
N LYS A 181 19.51 6.05 -10.29
CA LYS A 181 19.85 4.65 -10.57
C LYS A 181 20.73 3.92 -9.57
#